data_cdd003ab9b271206ccf5938929ab31cb
#
_entry.id   cdd003ab9b271206ccf5938929ab31cb
#
_cell.length_a   1.000
_cell.length_b   1.000
_cell.length_c   1.000
_cell.angle_alpha   90.00
_cell.angle_beta   90.00
_cell.angle_gamma   90.00
#
_symmetry.space_group_name_H-M   'P 1'
#
loop_
_entity.id
_entity.type
_entity.pdbx_description
1 polymer ?
#
loop_
_entity_poly.entity_id
_entity_poly.type
_entity_poly.pdbx_seq_one_letter_code
_entity_poly.pdbx_strand_id
1 'polypeptide(L)'
;YFLRNEPAWAFVDNLVIADEVLYNPARTVCKERLVESLKAEYQTIEALNGAWNSSFEEFEDLYESQAHVSQWSERAGRDMHAFSRKMMEEYVGIPSKACRKADPNHMNLGMRWAWVSDPDVVTGWENFDVFSINCYAYDPTAAIQNIVDLGVDLPVLIGEFHFGALDAGPSSTGLKGVASQYDRGLAYKYYCQRAAAHPYGVGCHYFQCYDQFVLGRFDGENYNIGLFDICSQPYPEMMEAVKACGADLYEVAAGEKMPAEEKAERTAMIAF
;
A
#
# COMPACT_ATOMS: atom_id res chain seq x y z
N TYR A 1 -15.77 -1.75 3.51
CA TYR A 1 -14.91 -2.93 3.68
C TYR A 1 -13.60 -2.75 2.90
N PHE A 2 -12.54 -3.39 3.39
CA PHE A 2 -11.27 -3.56 2.65
C PHE A 2 -11.25 -4.93 2.01
N LEU A 3 -10.73 -5.03 0.78
CA LEU A 3 -10.62 -6.30 0.07
C LEU A 3 -9.42 -7.12 0.52
N ARG A 4 -8.32 -6.44 0.81
CA ARG A 4 -7.03 -7.02 1.20
C ARG A 4 -6.31 -6.10 2.17
N ASN A 5 -5.21 -6.57 2.72
CA ASN A 5 -4.23 -5.77 3.43
C ASN A 5 -2.84 -6.10 2.88
N GLU A 6 -2.14 -5.08 2.40
CA GLU A 6 -0.74 -5.14 1.99
C GLU A 6 -0.38 -6.35 1.10
N PRO A 7 -0.93 -6.43 -0.12
CA PRO A 7 -0.55 -7.50 -1.04
C PRO A 7 0.97 -7.56 -1.24
N ALA A 8 1.54 -8.77 -1.40
CA ALA A 8 2.98 -8.99 -1.40
C ALA A 8 3.78 -8.14 -2.40
N TRP A 9 3.24 -7.88 -3.59
CA TRP A 9 3.87 -6.99 -4.57
C TRP A 9 3.86 -5.50 -4.20
N ALA A 10 3.12 -5.12 -3.15
CA ALA A 10 3.14 -3.76 -2.62
C ALA A 10 4.45 -3.39 -1.89
N PHE A 11 5.40 -4.28 -1.75
CA PHE A 11 6.69 -4.06 -1.07
C PHE A 11 7.90 -4.06 -2.03
N VAL A 12 7.67 -4.07 -3.34
CA VAL A 12 8.74 -4.14 -4.34
C VAL A 12 8.64 -2.95 -5.29
N ASP A 13 9.74 -2.21 -5.43
CA ASP A 13 9.84 -1.12 -6.39
C ASP A 13 10.03 -1.66 -7.81
N ASN A 14 9.37 -1.04 -8.78
CA ASN A 14 9.47 -1.35 -10.20
C ASN A 14 9.19 -2.83 -10.53
N LEU A 15 8.27 -3.45 -9.81
CA LEU A 15 7.88 -4.83 -10.04
C LEU A 15 7.05 -4.95 -11.32
N VAL A 16 7.53 -5.73 -12.28
CA VAL A 16 6.75 -6.18 -13.42
C VAL A 16 6.15 -7.54 -13.10
N ILE A 17 4.88 -7.57 -12.70
CA ILE A 17 4.20 -8.79 -12.19
C ILE A 17 4.30 -9.96 -13.16
N ALA A 18 4.19 -9.69 -14.46
CA ALA A 18 4.29 -10.71 -15.50
C ALA A 18 5.68 -11.34 -15.62
N ASP A 19 6.76 -10.61 -15.27
CA ASP A 19 8.11 -11.19 -15.19
C ASP A 19 8.17 -12.28 -14.11
N GLU A 20 7.57 -12.06 -12.96
CA GLU A 20 7.51 -13.05 -11.89
C GLU A 20 6.68 -14.28 -12.28
N VAL A 21 5.66 -14.10 -13.12
CA VAL A 21 4.87 -15.20 -13.68
C VAL A 21 5.74 -16.07 -14.58
N LEU A 22 6.57 -15.48 -15.45
CA LEU A 22 7.47 -16.22 -16.33
C LEU A 22 8.67 -16.82 -15.59
N TYR A 23 9.17 -16.12 -14.56
CA TYR A 23 10.28 -16.61 -13.74
C TYR A 23 9.90 -17.83 -12.89
N ASN A 24 8.67 -17.92 -12.42
CA ASN A 24 8.21 -19.06 -11.62
C ASN A 24 8.33 -20.36 -12.45
N PRO A 25 9.05 -21.39 -11.99
CA PRO A 25 9.18 -22.66 -12.71
C PRO A 25 7.87 -23.44 -12.80
N ALA A 26 6.90 -23.15 -11.91
CA ALA A 26 5.62 -23.85 -11.94
C ALA A 26 4.76 -23.39 -13.11
N ARG A 27 4.13 -24.34 -13.79
CA ARG A 27 3.12 -24.08 -14.79
C ARG A 27 1.78 -23.70 -14.12
N THR A 28 1.68 -22.42 -13.75
CA THR A 28 0.47 -21.85 -13.13
C THR A 28 -0.54 -21.43 -14.18
N VAL A 29 -1.81 -21.30 -13.78
CA VAL A 29 -2.87 -20.77 -14.65
C VAL A 29 -2.51 -19.39 -15.22
N CYS A 30 -1.89 -18.51 -14.41
CA CYS A 30 -1.43 -17.21 -14.88
C CYS A 30 -0.38 -17.33 -15.97
N LYS A 31 0.59 -18.26 -15.83
CA LYS A 31 1.60 -18.53 -16.85
C LYS A 31 0.97 -19.08 -18.14
N GLU A 32 0.02 -19.99 -18.03
CA GLU A 32 -0.74 -20.49 -19.19
C GLU A 32 -1.46 -19.38 -19.93
N ARG A 33 -2.16 -18.50 -19.21
CA ARG A 33 -2.86 -17.35 -19.79
C ARG A 33 -1.91 -16.33 -20.46
N LEU A 34 -0.74 -16.12 -19.87
CA LEU A 34 0.28 -15.27 -20.49
C LEU A 34 0.75 -15.88 -21.82
N VAL A 35 1.15 -17.14 -21.82
CA VAL A 35 1.60 -17.84 -23.04
C VAL A 35 0.50 -17.88 -24.10
N GLU A 36 -0.75 -18.16 -23.72
CA GLU A 36 -1.92 -18.10 -24.64
C GLU A 36 -2.09 -16.70 -25.24
N SER A 37 -1.93 -15.64 -24.44
CA SER A 37 -2.05 -14.26 -24.94
C SER A 37 -0.93 -13.91 -25.94
N LEU A 38 0.29 -14.37 -25.68
CA LEU A 38 1.43 -14.19 -26.60
C LEU A 38 1.26 -14.99 -27.89
N LYS A 39 0.75 -16.23 -27.81
CA LYS A 39 0.38 -17.02 -29.01
C LYS A 39 -0.67 -16.30 -29.87
N ALA A 40 -1.67 -15.71 -29.23
CA ALA A 40 -2.73 -14.98 -29.95
C ALA A 40 -2.20 -13.69 -30.60
N GLU A 41 -1.27 -12.97 -29.95
CA GLU A 41 -0.69 -11.72 -30.44
C GLU A 41 0.29 -11.98 -31.60
N TYR A 42 1.24 -12.92 -31.40
CA TYR A 42 2.35 -13.11 -32.32
C TYR A 42 2.10 -14.17 -33.39
N GLN A 43 1.22 -15.11 -33.15
CA GLN A 43 0.83 -16.23 -34.04
C GLN A 43 1.96 -17.22 -34.36
N THR A 44 3.21 -16.76 -34.51
CA THR A 44 4.38 -17.61 -34.72
C THR A 44 5.51 -17.28 -33.73
N ILE A 45 6.34 -18.30 -33.44
CA ILE A 45 7.47 -18.12 -32.50
C ILE A 45 8.53 -17.19 -33.08
N GLU A 46 8.74 -17.19 -34.39
CA GLU A 46 9.68 -16.32 -35.07
C GLU A 46 9.29 -14.84 -34.93
N ALA A 47 7.99 -14.54 -34.97
CA ALA A 47 7.48 -13.19 -34.78
C ALA A 47 7.73 -12.70 -33.33
N LEU A 48 7.50 -13.56 -32.34
CA LEU A 48 7.81 -13.28 -30.94
C LEU A 48 9.32 -13.09 -30.76
N ASN A 49 10.15 -14.01 -31.27
CA ASN A 49 11.60 -13.93 -31.16
C ASN A 49 12.16 -12.64 -31.76
N GLY A 50 11.63 -12.23 -32.92
CA GLY A 50 12.03 -10.97 -33.54
C GLY A 50 11.64 -9.73 -32.70
N ALA A 51 10.50 -9.77 -32.03
CA ALA A 51 10.02 -8.68 -31.19
C ALA A 51 10.76 -8.60 -29.83
N TRP A 52 11.10 -9.75 -29.25
CA TRP A 52 11.69 -9.85 -27.92
C TRP A 52 13.23 -9.94 -27.90
N ASN A 53 13.87 -10.08 -29.08
CA ASN A 53 15.29 -10.42 -29.23
C ASN A 53 15.62 -11.75 -28.54
N SER A 54 14.75 -12.76 -28.71
CA SER A 54 14.88 -14.09 -28.12
C SER A 54 15.13 -15.15 -29.20
N SER A 55 15.29 -16.42 -28.79
CA SER A 55 15.61 -17.54 -29.69
C SER A 55 14.91 -18.84 -29.27
N PHE A 56 13.63 -18.76 -28.86
CA PHE A 56 12.83 -19.92 -28.52
C PHE A 56 12.59 -20.80 -29.77
N GLU A 57 12.53 -22.11 -29.57
CA GLU A 57 12.16 -23.04 -30.65
C GLU A 57 10.63 -23.08 -30.82
N GLU A 58 9.90 -23.04 -29.73
CA GLU A 58 8.43 -23.05 -29.71
C GLU A 58 7.87 -22.25 -28.53
N PHE A 59 6.58 -21.96 -28.52
CA PHE A 59 5.93 -21.22 -27.43
C PHE A 59 5.95 -21.99 -26.11
N GLU A 60 6.07 -23.29 -26.17
CA GLU A 60 6.16 -24.18 -25.01
C GLU A 60 7.40 -23.90 -24.16
N ASP A 61 8.48 -23.38 -24.77
CA ASP A 61 9.70 -22.97 -24.06
C ASP A 61 9.47 -21.86 -23.04
N LEU A 62 8.41 -21.05 -23.20
CA LEU A 62 8.01 -20.03 -22.25
C LEU A 62 7.48 -20.61 -20.92
N TYR A 63 7.18 -21.89 -20.84
CA TYR A 63 6.84 -22.56 -19.59
C TYR A 63 8.07 -22.83 -18.72
N GLU A 64 9.27 -22.84 -19.29
CA GLU A 64 10.51 -22.83 -18.51
C GLU A 64 10.69 -21.47 -17.83
N SER A 65 11.55 -21.41 -16.82
CA SER A 65 11.82 -20.19 -16.06
C SER A 65 12.54 -19.14 -16.92
N GLN A 66 11.93 -17.98 -17.12
CA GLN A 66 12.50 -16.86 -17.86
C GLN A 66 12.64 -15.65 -16.94
N ALA A 67 13.85 -15.11 -16.80
CA ALA A 67 14.14 -14.01 -15.91
C ALA A 67 14.15 -12.65 -16.64
N HIS A 68 13.53 -11.63 -16.02
CA HIS A 68 13.60 -10.23 -16.47
C HIS A 68 13.26 -10.00 -17.94
N VAL A 69 12.25 -10.69 -18.44
CA VAL A 69 11.80 -10.63 -19.84
C VAL A 69 11.44 -9.20 -20.26
N SER A 70 10.86 -8.41 -19.37
CA SER A 70 10.54 -6.99 -19.62
C SER A 70 11.76 -6.15 -20.04
N GLN A 71 12.98 -6.59 -19.74
CA GLN A 71 14.24 -5.89 -20.06
C GLN A 71 14.89 -6.36 -21.38
N TRP A 72 14.39 -7.40 -22.03
CA TRP A 72 15.01 -7.96 -23.22
C TRP A 72 14.87 -7.06 -24.45
N SER A 73 13.72 -6.42 -24.59
CA SER A 73 13.45 -5.41 -25.61
C SER A 73 12.34 -4.45 -25.15
N GLU A 74 12.23 -3.32 -25.84
CA GLU A 74 11.12 -2.39 -25.59
C GLU A 74 9.75 -3.04 -25.79
N ARG A 75 9.64 -3.94 -26.79
CA ARG A 75 8.40 -4.66 -27.05
C ARG A 75 8.07 -5.69 -25.96
N ALA A 76 9.05 -6.46 -25.51
CA ALA A 76 8.89 -7.40 -24.40
C ALA A 76 8.45 -6.66 -23.14
N GLY A 77 9.03 -5.49 -22.84
CA GLY A 77 8.61 -4.63 -21.74
C GLY A 77 7.13 -4.24 -21.84
N ARG A 78 6.69 -3.75 -23.00
CA ARG A 78 5.27 -3.39 -23.22
C ARG A 78 4.33 -4.58 -23.04
N ASP A 79 4.70 -5.76 -23.53
CA ASP A 79 3.88 -6.97 -23.40
C ASP A 79 3.74 -7.40 -21.93
N MET A 80 4.84 -7.37 -21.16
CA MET A 80 4.85 -7.71 -19.75
C MET A 80 4.02 -6.72 -18.93
N HIS A 81 4.17 -5.42 -19.14
CA HIS A 81 3.34 -4.41 -18.48
C HIS A 81 1.86 -4.53 -18.85
N ALA A 82 1.55 -4.81 -20.11
CA ALA A 82 0.16 -5.01 -20.55
C ALA A 82 -0.49 -6.22 -19.86
N PHE A 83 0.25 -7.33 -19.71
CA PHE A 83 -0.26 -8.49 -19.00
C PHE A 83 -0.34 -8.27 -17.48
N SER A 84 0.61 -7.54 -16.89
CA SER A 84 0.58 -7.13 -15.48
C SER A 84 -0.69 -6.35 -15.17
N ARG A 85 -1.04 -5.35 -15.98
CA ARG A 85 -2.29 -4.59 -15.82
C ARG A 85 -3.53 -5.49 -15.92
N LYS A 86 -3.57 -6.40 -16.90
CA LYS A 86 -4.67 -7.36 -17.01
C LYS A 86 -4.81 -8.25 -15.77
N MET A 87 -3.70 -8.69 -15.21
CA MET A 87 -3.72 -9.44 -13.95
C MET A 87 -4.28 -8.59 -12.80
N MET A 88 -3.88 -7.32 -12.70
CA MET A 88 -4.36 -6.41 -11.66
C MET A 88 -5.85 -6.09 -11.82
N GLU A 89 -6.34 -5.90 -13.05
CA GLU A 89 -7.78 -5.74 -13.32
C GLU A 89 -8.60 -6.90 -12.77
N GLU A 90 -8.15 -8.13 -12.98
CA GLU A 90 -8.83 -9.33 -12.48
C GLU A 90 -8.68 -9.46 -10.95
N TYR A 91 -7.47 -9.24 -10.44
CA TYR A 91 -7.16 -9.34 -9.00
C TYR A 91 -7.99 -8.37 -8.16
N VAL A 92 -8.19 -7.17 -8.65
CA VAL A 92 -8.99 -6.12 -8.01
C VAL A 92 -10.47 -6.27 -8.37
N GLY A 93 -10.78 -6.49 -9.64
CA GLY A 93 -12.13 -6.46 -10.17
C GLY A 93 -13.01 -7.62 -9.71
N ILE A 94 -12.48 -8.85 -9.65
CA ILE A 94 -13.27 -10.02 -9.24
C ILE A 94 -13.79 -9.88 -7.81
N PRO A 95 -12.95 -9.64 -6.78
CA PRO A 95 -13.44 -9.48 -5.41
C PRO A 95 -14.30 -8.22 -5.23
N SER A 96 -13.97 -7.10 -5.91
CA SER A 96 -14.78 -5.89 -5.86
C SER A 96 -16.20 -6.12 -6.33
N LYS A 97 -16.37 -6.76 -7.48
CA LYS A 97 -17.69 -7.11 -8.04
C LYS A 97 -18.46 -8.08 -7.16
N ALA A 98 -17.77 -9.07 -6.58
CA ALA A 98 -18.38 -10.03 -5.66
C ALA A 98 -18.88 -9.34 -4.38
N CYS A 99 -18.09 -8.48 -3.77
CA CYS A 99 -18.46 -7.70 -2.60
C CYS A 99 -19.62 -6.75 -2.91
N ARG A 100 -19.56 -6.00 -4.02
CA ARG A 100 -20.64 -5.09 -4.42
C ARG A 100 -21.96 -5.83 -4.66
N LYS A 101 -21.91 -7.05 -5.21
CA LYS A 101 -23.09 -7.90 -5.39
C LYS A 101 -23.66 -8.37 -4.06
N ALA A 102 -22.81 -8.71 -3.10
CA ALA A 102 -23.23 -9.20 -1.77
C ALA A 102 -23.73 -8.07 -0.87
N ASP A 103 -23.10 -6.90 -0.93
CA ASP A 103 -23.39 -5.72 -0.13
C ASP A 103 -23.27 -4.44 -0.96
N PRO A 104 -24.34 -4.01 -1.61
CA PRO A 104 -24.34 -2.79 -2.44
C PRO A 104 -24.36 -1.50 -1.62
N ASN A 105 -24.60 -1.57 -0.30
CA ASN A 105 -24.85 -0.40 0.54
C ASN A 105 -23.58 0.14 1.23
N HIS A 106 -22.50 -0.65 1.32
CA HIS A 106 -21.27 -0.22 1.96
C HIS A 106 -20.16 0.03 0.93
N MET A 107 -19.32 1.03 1.24
CA MET A 107 -18.21 1.43 0.37
C MET A 107 -17.11 0.37 0.32
N ASN A 108 -16.55 0.20 -0.88
CA ASN A 108 -15.33 -0.54 -1.13
C ASN A 108 -14.12 0.39 -0.94
N LEU A 109 -13.36 0.17 0.13
CA LEU A 109 -12.20 1.00 0.51
C LEU A 109 -10.88 0.52 -0.13
N GLY A 110 -10.92 -0.46 -1.01
CA GLY A 110 -9.77 -0.94 -1.77
C GLY A 110 -8.89 -1.93 -1.02
N MET A 111 -7.60 -1.91 -1.33
CA MET A 111 -6.65 -2.98 -1.03
C MET A 111 -5.71 -2.67 0.13
N ARG A 112 -5.71 -1.44 0.67
CA ARG A 112 -4.71 -0.97 1.68
C ARG A 112 -3.29 -1.23 1.22
N TRP A 113 -2.95 -0.64 0.07
CA TRP A 113 -1.61 -0.79 -0.49
C TRP A 113 -0.54 -0.22 0.45
N ALA A 114 0.50 -0.98 0.75
CA ALA A 114 1.63 -0.49 1.56
C ALA A 114 2.56 0.40 0.72
N TRP A 115 2.85 -0.03 -0.50
CA TRP A 115 3.78 0.64 -1.39
C TRP A 115 3.15 0.77 -2.78
N VAL A 116 3.13 1.97 -3.32
CA VAL A 116 2.63 2.20 -4.67
C VAL A 116 3.72 2.94 -5.45
N SER A 117 4.62 2.19 -6.05
CA SER A 117 5.76 2.70 -6.82
C SER A 117 5.59 2.54 -8.33
N ASP A 118 4.71 1.66 -8.77
CA ASP A 118 4.48 1.35 -10.18
C ASP A 118 3.02 1.63 -10.58
N PRO A 119 2.78 2.29 -11.74
CA PRO A 119 1.44 2.58 -12.21
C PRO A 119 0.58 1.34 -12.50
N ASP A 120 1.20 0.20 -12.82
CA ASP A 120 0.45 -1.04 -13.05
C ASP A 120 -0.26 -1.53 -11.78
N VAL A 121 0.28 -1.24 -10.59
CA VAL A 121 -0.28 -1.65 -9.29
C VAL A 121 -1.62 -0.98 -8.99
N VAL A 122 -1.87 0.23 -9.51
CA VAL A 122 -3.14 0.93 -9.30
C VAL A 122 -4.23 0.52 -10.27
N THR A 123 -3.93 -0.30 -11.28
CA THR A 123 -4.91 -0.75 -12.28
C THR A 123 -6.13 -1.39 -11.62
N GLY A 124 -7.31 -1.02 -12.07
CA GLY A 124 -8.59 -1.49 -11.53
C GLY A 124 -9.12 -0.64 -10.38
N TRP A 125 -8.48 0.50 -10.06
CA TRP A 125 -8.90 1.43 -9.01
C TRP A 125 -10.36 1.91 -9.19
N GLU A 126 -10.88 1.93 -10.41
CA GLU A 126 -12.25 2.34 -10.74
C GLU A 126 -13.32 1.42 -10.10
N ASN A 127 -12.91 0.25 -9.59
CA ASN A 127 -13.79 -0.63 -8.84
C ASN A 127 -13.97 -0.22 -7.37
N PHE A 128 -13.20 0.75 -6.87
CA PHE A 128 -13.25 1.23 -5.49
C PHE A 128 -14.15 2.47 -5.36
N ASP A 129 -14.58 2.75 -4.14
CA ASP A 129 -15.22 4.04 -3.77
C ASP A 129 -14.19 4.97 -3.10
N VAL A 130 -13.15 4.39 -2.50
CA VAL A 130 -12.04 5.07 -1.84
C VAL A 130 -10.76 4.28 -2.11
N PHE A 131 -9.67 4.97 -2.43
CA PHE A 131 -8.36 4.33 -2.57
C PHE A 131 -7.64 4.35 -1.22
N SER A 132 -7.28 3.19 -0.68
CA SER A 132 -6.61 3.10 0.61
C SER A 132 -5.15 2.68 0.50
N ILE A 133 -4.30 3.37 1.26
CA ILE A 133 -2.87 3.08 1.40
C ILE A 133 -2.49 2.98 2.87
N ASN A 134 -1.51 2.11 3.19
CA ASN A 134 -0.84 2.14 4.48
C ASN A 134 0.40 3.02 4.33
N CYS A 135 0.52 4.06 5.15
CA CYS A 135 1.57 5.06 4.96
C CYS A 135 2.31 5.35 6.27
N TYR A 136 3.39 4.65 6.49
CA TYR A 136 4.29 4.86 7.62
C TYR A 136 5.33 5.94 7.31
N ALA A 137 4.89 7.19 7.31
CA ALA A 137 5.69 8.39 7.10
C ALA A 137 5.49 9.38 8.26
N TYR A 138 6.31 10.42 8.36
CA TYR A 138 6.04 11.53 9.30
C TYR A 138 5.09 12.57 8.73
N ASP A 139 4.90 12.59 7.42
CA ASP A 139 3.96 13.43 6.69
C ASP A 139 3.35 12.61 5.55
N PRO A 140 2.02 12.43 5.49
CA PRO A 140 1.37 11.60 4.48
C PRO A 140 1.16 12.30 3.14
N THR A 141 1.37 13.61 3.05
CA THR A 141 0.99 14.45 1.90
C THR A 141 1.57 13.93 0.59
N ALA A 142 2.86 13.59 0.58
CA ALA A 142 3.52 13.10 -0.62
C ALA A 142 2.99 11.72 -1.08
N ALA A 143 2.63 10.85 -0.12
CA ALA A 143 2.06 9.54 -0.46
C ALA A 143 0.66 9.67 -1.05
N ILE A 144 -0.18 10.57 -0.51
CA ILE A 144 -1.50 10.86 -1.09
C ILE A 144 -1.34 11.47 -2.49
N GLN A 145 -0.43 12.46 -2.65
CA GLN A 145 -0.19 13.10 -3.95
C GLN A 145 0.31 12.09 -4.99
N ASN A 146 1.17 11.14 -4.61
CA ASN A 146 1.63 10.08 -5.52
C ASN A 146 0.48 9.28 -6.13
N ILE A 147 -0.55 8.95 -5.34
CA ILE A 147 -1.74 8.24 -5.84
C ILE A 147 -2.47 9.07 -6.89
N VAL A 148 -2.61 10.37 -6.65
CA VAL A 148 -3.24 11.30 -7.60
C VAL A 148 -2.41 11.45 -8.88
N ASP A 149 -1.09 11.55 -8.75
CA ASP A 149 -0.15 11.67 -9.86
C ASP A 149 -0.12 10.41 -10.76
N LEU A 150 -0.44 9.25 -10.18
CA LEU A 150 -0.64 7.99 -10.93
C LEU A 150 -2.00 7.92 -11.66
N GLY A 151 -2.82 8.96 -11.57
CA GLY A 151 -4.10 9.09 -12.29
C GLY A 151 -5.31 8.52 -11.54
N VAL A 152 -5.18 8.21 -10.26
CA VAL A 152 -6.32 7.77 -9.43
C VAL A 152 -7.14 8.99 -9.02
N ASP A 153 -8.37 9.09 -9.52
CA ASP A 153 -9.31 10.17 -9.19
C ASP A 153 -10.36 9.69 -8.16
N LEU A 154 -9.87 9.33 -6.98
CA LEU A 154 -10.69 8.90 -5.83
C LEU A 154 -10.21 9.56 -4.54
N PRO A 155 -11.09 9.68 -3.53
CA PRO A 155 -10.66 10.00 -2.17
C PRO A 155 -9.62 8.99 -1.69
N VAL A 156 -8.58 9.47 -0.97
CA VAL A 156 -7.50 8.65 -0.45
C VAL A 156 -7.60 8.52 1.07
N LEU A 157 -7.67 7.28 1.55
CA LEU A 157 -7.70 6.93 2.96
C LEU A 157 -6.36 6.34 3.38
N ILE A 158 -5.78 6.88 4.45
CA ILE A 158 -4.64 6.23 5.11
C ILE A 158 -5.18 5.07 5.95
N GLY A 159 -4.91 3.84 5.54
CA GLY A 159 -5.39 2.62 6.19
C GLY A 159 -4.61 2.26 7.45
N GLU A 160 -3.31 2.59 7.50
CA GLU A 160 -2.44 2.40 8.67
C GLU A 160 -1.36 3.47 8.75
N PHE A 161 -1.08 3.92 9.98
CA PHE A 161 0.10 4.66 10.36
C PHE A 161 0.30 4.57 11.87
N HIS A 162 1.51 4.75 12.36
CA HIS A 162 1.80 4.87 13.79
C HIS A 162 3.03 5.71 14.08
N PHE A 163 3.16 6.07 15.36
CA PHE A 163 4.37 6.61 15.98
C PHE A 163 4.59 5.90 17.31
N GLY A 164 5.84 5.54 17.59
CA GLY A 164 6.21 4.89 18.85
C GLY A 164 7.36 5.62 19.55
N ALA A 165 7.41 5.50 20.87
CA ALA A 165 8.46 6.09 21.72
C ALA A 165 9.01 5.04 22.70
N LEU A 166 10.08 5.39 23.45
CA LEU A 166 10.77 4.47 24.36
C LEU A 166 10.76 4.94 25.81
N ASP A 167 10.08 6.04 26.11
CA ASP A 167 9.98 6.63 27.45
C ASP A 167 8.95 5.92 28.34
N ALA A 168 8.12 5.07 27.77
CA ALA A 168 7.17 4.19 28.48
C ALA A 168 6.81 2.98 27.62
N GLY A 169 6.31 1.89 28.25
CA GLY A 169 5.81 0.70 27.55
C GLY A 169 6.89 -0.22 26.95
N PRO A 170 6.60 -0.90 25.85
CA PRO A 170 7.54 -1.77 25.14
C PRO A 170 8.78 -1.04 24.62
N SER A 171 9.86 -1.79 24.37
CA SER A 171 11.18 -1.25 24.03
C SER A 171 11.43 -1.02 22.53
N SER A 172 10.39 -1.03 21.71
CA SER A 172 10.50 -0.79 20.26
C SER A 172 9.54 0.31 19.82
N THR A 173 10.04 1.20 18.96
CA THR A 173 9.26 2.33 18.44
C THR A 173 8.32 1.94 17.31
N GLY A 174 8.49 0.76 16.74
CA GLY A 174 7.89 0.46 15.44
C GLY A 174 8.52 1.30 14.32
N LEU A 175 7.82 1.42 13.22
CA LEU A 175 8.35 1.95 11.95
C LEU A 175 8.64 3.46 11.97
N LYS A 176 8.07 4.22 12.91
CA LYS A 176 8.30 5.68 13.04
C LYS A 176 8.51 6.05 14.49
N GLY A 177 9.78 6.23 14.85
CA GLY A 177 10.21 6.57 16.20
C GLY A 177 10.18 8.07 16.50
N VAL A 178 9.70 8.42 17.68
CA VAL A 178 9.73 9.78 18.24
C VAL A 178 10.29 9.74 19.66
N ALA A 179 10.67 10.91 20.23
CA ALA A 179 11.42 10.97 21.47
C ALA A 179 10.61 10.60 22.72
N SER A 180 9.31 10.90 22.74
CA SER A 180 8.47 10.74 23.94
C SER A 180 7.00 10.49 23.59
N GLN A 181 6.20 10.16 24.63
CA GLN A 181 4.73 10.06 24.48
C GLN A 181 4.11 11.40 24.07
N TYR A 182 4.68 12.52 24.54
CA TYR A 182 4.27 13.84 24.08
C TYR A 182 4.52 14.02 22.59
N ASP A 183 5.71 13.64 22.11
CA ASP A 183 6.05 13.69 20.68
C ASP A 183 5.19 12.74 19.83
N ARG A 184 4.74 11.60 20.38
CA ARG A 184 3.75 10.75 19.72
C ARG A 184 2.44 11.51 19.44
N GLY A 185 1.98 12.26 20.45
CA GLY A 185 0.79 13.12 20.32
C GLY A 185 0.96 14.20 19.26
N LEU A 186 2.11 14.91 19.26
CA LEU A 186 2.43 15.91 18.24
C LEU A 186 2.46 15.30 16.83
N ALA A 187 3.15 14.18 16.68
CA ALA A 187 3.24 13.47 15.39
C ALA A 187 1.88 13.01 14.89
N TYR A 188 1.02 12.47 15.76
CA TYR A 188 -0.34 12.07 15.45
C TYR A 188 -1.16 13.26 14.93
N LYS A 189 -1.18 14.37 15.67
CA LYS A 189 -1.95 15.57 15.30
C LYS A 189 -1.45 16.14 13.97
N TYR A 190 -0.13 16.30 13.83
CA TYR A 190 0.51 16.78 12.60
C TYR A 190 0.08 15.90 11.40
N TYR A 191 0.24 14.59 11.52
CA TYR A 191 -0.05 13.63 10.46
C TYR A 191 -1.52 13.67 10.02
N CYS A 192 -2.44 13.53 10.96
CA CYS A 192 -3.89 13.51 10.66
C CYS A 192 -4.37 14.82 10.04
N GLN A 193 -3.91 15.96 10.55
CA GLN A 193 -4.31 17.26 10.03
C GLN A 193 -3.68 17.55 8.66
N ARG A 194 -2.46 17.09 8.38
CA ARG A 194 -1.85 17.17 7.05
C ARG A 194 -2.59 16.30 6.03
N ALA A 195 -3.02 15.09 6.42
CA ALA A 195 -3.86 14.27 5.57
C ALA A 195 -5.23 14.94 5.30
N ALA A 196 -5.87 15.49 6.33
CA ALA A 196 -7.17 16.17 6.20
C ALA A 196 -7.11 17.45 5.36
N ALA A 197 -5.99 18.18 5.40
CA ALA A 197 -5.78 19.39 4.59
C ALA A 197 -5.51 19.07 3.11
N HIS A 198 -5.20 17.81 2.75
CA HIS A 198 -4.99 17.43 1.36
C HIS A 198 -6.33 17.28 0.64
N PRO A 199 -6.53 17.84 -0.57
CA PRO A 199 -7.82 17.81 -1.28
C PRO A 199 -8.40 16.41 -1.50
N TYR A 200 -7.55 15.38 -1.60
CA TYR A 200 -7.96 13.99 -1.75
C TYR A 200 -7.95 13.19 -0.45
N GLY A 201 -7.40 13.73 0.65
CA GLY A 201 -7.31 13.03 1.93
C GLY A 201 -8.63 13.01 2.67
N VAL A 202 -9.16 11.82 3.01
CA VAL A 202 -10.48 11.69 3.65
C VAL A 202 -10.46 11.05 5.03
N GLY A 203 -9.29 10.58 5.50
CA GLY A 203 -9.16 10.03 6.83
C GLY A 203 -7.88 9.23 7.06
N CYS A 204 -7.67 8.89 8.33
CA CYS A 204 -6.52 8.11 8.78
C CYS A 204 -6.96 7.08 9.81
N HIS A 205 -6.52 5.84 9.68
CA HIS A 205 -6.69 4.78 10.68
C HIS A 205 -5.37 4.56 11.40
N TYR A 206 -5.39 4.79 12.71
CA TYR A 206 -4.20 4.59 13.54
C TYR A 206 -3.95 3.11 13.82
N PHE A 207 -2.76 2.65 13.61
CA PHE A 207 -2.31 1.31 13.94
C PHE A 207 -1.35 1.35 15.14
N GLN A 208 -1.80 1.02 16.36
CA GLN A 208 -3.07 0.43 16.68
C GLN A 208 -3.60 0.94 18.04
N CYS A 209 -4.73 0.38 18.52
CA CYS A 209 -5.38 0.85 19.76
C CYS A 209 -4.54 0.53 21.01
N TYR A 210 -3.94 -0.67 21.10
CA TYR A 210 -3.12 -1.12 22.22
C TYR A 210 -1.67 -1.29 21.81
N ASP A 211 -0.76 -1.15 22.78
CA ASP A 211 0.61 -1.61 22.60
C ASP A 211 0.66 -3.09 22.25
N GLN A 212 1.70 -3.49 21.57
CA GLN A 212 1.93 -4.90 21.30
C GLN A 212 2.54 -5.59 22.54
N PHE A 213 2.47 -6.91 22.59
CA PHE A 213 3.04 -7.67 23.70
C PHE A 213 4.55 -7.53 23.77
N VAL A 214 5.08 -7.39 24.98
CA VAL A 214 6.54 -7.27 25.23
C VAL A 214 7.33 -8.45 24.65
N LEU A 215 6.74 -9.66 24.64
CA LEU A 215 7.37 -10.87 24.07
C LEU A 215 7.23 -10.96 22.54
N GLY A 216 6.58 -9.99 21.93
CA GLY A 216 6.35 -9.93 20.48
C GLY A 216 5.09 -10.66 20.00
N ARG A 217 4.60 -10.23 18.83
CA ARG A 217 3.59 -10.93 18.04
C ARG A 217 4.21 -12.15 17.34
N PHE A 218 3.39 -12.88 16.55
CA PHE A 218 3.84 -14.00 15.74
C PHE A 218 4.93 -13.64 14.71
N ASP A 219 5.02 -12.37 14.32
CA ASP A 219 6.01 -11.80 13.41
C ASP A 219 7.17 -11.08 14.10
N GLY A 220 7.23 -11.11 15.45
CA GLY A 220 8.27 -10.55 16.27
C GLY A 220 8.05 -9.12 16.74
N GLU A 221 7.05 -8.41 16.22
CA GLU A 221 6.78 -7.03 16.61
C GLU A 221 6.39 -6.91 18.10
N ASN A 222 6.98 -5.92 18.80
CA ASN A 222 6.70 -5.61 20.20
C ASN A 222 6.68 -4.09 20.43
N TYR A 223 5.93 -3.36 19.61
CA TYR A 223 5.98 -1.91 19.50
C TYR A 223 5.20 -1.17 20.58
N ASN A 224 5.75 -0.06 21.06
CA ASN A 224 5.06 0.96 21.85
C ASN A 224 4.34 1.95 20.94
N ILE A 225 3.19 1.54 20.41
CA ILE A 225 2.42 2.33 19.44
C ILE A 225 0.96 2.51 19.84
N GLY A 226 0.53 1.91 20.96
CA GLY A 226 -0.87 1.95 21.41
C GLY A 226 -1.35 3.34 21.82
N LEU A 227 -2.65 3.58 21.74
CA LEU A 227 -3.33 4.63 22.46
C LEU A 227 -3.42 4.26 23.96
N PHE A 228 -3.43 2.96 24.21
CA PHE A 228 -3.45 2.32 25.52
C PHE A 228 -2.27 1.35 25.64
N ASP A 229 -1.75 1.21 26.86
CA ASP A 229 -0.80 0.19 27.17
C ASP A 229 -1.45 -1.23 27.23
N ILE A 230 -0.63 -2.26 27.47
CA ILE A 230 -1.10 -3.65 27.57
C ILE A 230 -2.02 -3.92 28.77
N CYS A 231 -2.07 -2.99 29.75
CA CYS A 231 -2.96 -3.05 30.89
C CYS A 231 -4.22 -2.21 30.70
N SER A 232 -4.51 -1.76 29.49
CA SER A 232 -5.64 -0.89 29.13
C SER A 232 -5.61 0.49 29.81
N GLN A 233 -4.43 0.98 30.19
CA GLN A 233 -4.26 2.35 30.69
C GLN A 233 -3.95 3.27 29.53
N PRO A 234 -4.67 4.40 29.36
CA PRO A 234 -4.41 5.34 28.29
C PRO A 234 -3.08 6.06 28.52
N TYR A 235 -2.36 6.38 27.44
CA TYR A 235 -1.27 7.33 27.44
C TYR A 235 -1.86 8.76 27.46
N PRO A 236 -1.74 9.53 28.56
CA PRO A 236 -2.45 10.81 28.72
C PRO A 236 -2.12 11.80 27.60
N GLU A 237 -0.82 11.97 27.28
CA GLU A 237 -0.34 12.89 26.27
C GLU A 237 -0.88 12.56 24.87
N MET A 238 -0.92 11.26 24.55
CA MET A 238 -1.48 10.76 23.29
C MET A 238 -2.99 11.02 23.22
N MET A 239 -3.73 10.76 24.32
CA MET A 239 -5.16 10.98 24.38
C MET A 239 -5.56 12.46 24.30
N GLU A 240 -4.76 13.36 24.87
CA GLU A 240 -4.96 14.81 24.74
C GLU A 240 -4.79 15.25 23.29
N ALA A 241 -3.73 14.77 22.61
CA ALA A 241 -3.46 15.09 21.23
C ALA A 241 -4.55 14.54 20.27
N VAL A 242 -5.03 13.32 20.51
CA VAL A 242 -6.14 12.71 19.72
C VAL A 242 -7.42 13.56 19.85
N LYS A 243 -7.77 13.98 21.07
CA LYS A 243 -8.94 14.85 21.33
C LYS A 243 -8.78 16.22 20.65
N ALA A 244 -7.62 16.84 20.81
CA ALA A 244 -7.32 18.14 20.21
C ALA A 244 -7.31 18.06 18.66
N CYS A 245 -6.77 16.97 18.09
CA CYS A 245 -6.82 16.72 16.67
C CYS A 245 -8.27 16.60 16.18
N GLY A 246 -9.08 15.76 16.84
CA GLY A 246 -10.46 15.55 16.45
C GLY A 246 -11.35 16.80 16.56
N ALA A 247 -11.07 17.70 17.51
CA ALA A 247 -11.81 18.96 17.66
C ALA A 247 -11.62 19.90 16.46
N ASP A 248 -10.44 19.87 15.84
CA ASP A 248 -10.06 20.80 14.75
C ASP A 248 -10.21 20.18 13.36
N LEU A 249 -10.36 18.86 13.26
CA LEU A 249 -10.12 18.11 12.02
C LEU A 249 -11.02 18.52 10.87
N TYR A 250 -12.30 18.78 11.12
CA TYR A 250 -13.26 19.19 10.08
C TYR A 250 -13.02 20.62 9.61
N GLU A 251 -12.61 21.52 10.51
CA GLU A 251 -12.25 22.91 10.13
C GLU A 251 -10.98 22.90 9.25
N VAL A 252 -10.02 22.03 9.57
CA VAL A 252 -8.81 21.85 8.75
C VAL A 252 -9.16 21.26 7.38
N ALA A 253 -10.01 20.25 7.33
CA ALA A 253 -10.44 19.64 6.07
C ALA A 253 -11.23 20.63 5.20
N ALA A 254 -12.01 21.53 5.81
CA ALA A 254 -12.73 22.59 5.11
C ALA A 254 -11.83 23.77 4.66
N GLY A 255 -10.57 23.80 5.09
CA GLY A 255 -9.66 24.93 4.85
C GLY A 255 -9.93 26.16 5.71
N GLU A 256 -10.76 26.04 6.73
CA GLU A 256 -11.13 27.12 7.67
C GLU A 256 -10.06 27.30 8.76
N LYS A 257 -9.24 26.26 8.98
CA LYS A 257 -8.13 26.25 9.91
C LYS A 257 -6.87 25.66 9.28
N MET A 258 -5.72 26.25 9.56
CA MET A 258 -4.44 25.72 9.11
C MET A 258 -4.10 24.43 9.88
N PRO A 259 -3.53 23.40 9.20
CA PRO A 259 -3.05 22.20 9.87
C PRO A 259 -1.90 22.52 10.83
N ALA A 260 -1.70 21.67 11.83
CA ALA A 260 -0.59 21.78 12.78
C ALA A 260 0.76 21.83 12.04
N GLU A 261 1.64 22.76 12.46
CA GLU A 261 3.00 22.92 11.92
C GLU A 261 4.08 22.37 12.86
N GLU A 262 3.74 22.23 14.14
CA GLU A 262 4.67 21.72 15.15
C GLU A 262 5.00 20.25 14.87
N LYS A 263 6.29 19.95 14.79
CA LYS A 263 6.82 18.62 14.48
C LYS A 263 7.38 17.98 15.74
N ALA A 264 7.13 16.70 15.88
CA ALA A 264 7.71 15.88 16.92
C ALA A 264 9.24 15.78 16.79
N GLU A 265 9.93 15.65 17.91
CA GLU A 265 11.31 15.22 17.94
C GLU A 265 11.38 13.74 17.52
N ARG A 266 12.19 13.45 16.50
CA ARG A 266 12.31 12.11 15.92
C ARG A 266 13.45 11.35 16.59
N THR A 267 13.26 10.05 16.76
CA THR A 267 14.33 9.13 17.16
C THR A 267 14.54 8.03 16.11
N ALA A 268 15.57 7.23 16.31
CA ALA A 268 15.81 6.09 15.43
C ALA A 268 14.64 5.11 15.45
N MET A 269 14.36 4.52 14.30
CA MET A 269 13.44 3.39 14.21
C MET A 269 14.05 2.19 14.94
N ILE A 270 13.26 1.58 15.83
CA ILE A 270 13.54 0.29 16.45
C ILE A 270 12.35 -0.60 16.14
N ALA A 271 12.53 -1.48 15.18
CA ALA A 271 11.52 -2.41 14.70
C ALA A 271 12.19 -3.79 14.57
N PHE A 272 11.71 -4.78 15.33
CA PHE A 272 12.27 -6.12 15.58
C PHE A 272 13.79 -6.25 15.60
#